data_483341138be5d5d093e2b11516ba1dab
#
_entry.id   483341138be5d5d093e2b11516ba1dab
#
_cell.length_a   1.000
_cell.length_b   1.000
_cell.length_c   1.000
_cell.angle_alpha   90.00
_cell.angle_beta   90.00
_cell.angle_gamma   90.00
#
_symmetry.space_group_name_H-M   'P 1'
#
loop_
_entity.id
_entity.type
_entity.pdbx_description
1 polymer ?
#
loop_
_entity_poly.entity_id
_entity_poly.type
_entity_poly.pdbx_seq_one_letter_code
_entity_poly.pdbx_strand_id
1 'polypeptide(L)'
;HKDSSCQAIFQQGQAQIAKFENDVDAFLNRNNYKMHFRNASRQIIIIDNMDTENVVKFAGELAGYVWEKDKFELNIGIDSAQSYDMHEAYVEAHRAWTAASEKHEQIICYEDISLELLISNVPTEIKLEYLKKVFKDMDYNDVCENIALLKAYFNAQGSIQKAADNLYIHKNTLQYRISKLKEITGLDVRKPTESPALYLAYIITDELINEKYDLPLLLHNTK
;
A
#
# COMPACT_ATOMS: atom_id res chain seq x y z
N HIS A 1 -36.72 10.15 -20.23
CA HIS A 1 -36.05 8.86 -20.59
C HIS A 1 -34.64 8.68 -20.04
N LYS A 2 -33.92 9.74 -19.61
CA LYS A 2 -32.60 9.60 -18.98
C LYS A 2 -32.67 9.24 -17.48
N ASP A 3 -33.71 9.67 -16.78
CA ASP A 3 -33.83 9.43 -15.32
C ASP A 3 -34.17 7.97 -14.97
N SER A 4 -34.94 7.28 -15.79
CA SER A 4 -35.32 5.88 -15.52
C SER A 4 -34.16 4.89 -15.69
N SER A 5 -33.21 5.17 -16.59
CA SER A 5 -32.03 4.32 -16.77
C SER A 5 -31.02 4.48 -15.62
N CYS A 6 -30.82 5.71 -15.11
CA CYS A 6 -29.97 5.96 -13.95
C CYS A 6 -30.54 5.35 -12.67
N GLN A 7 -31.87 5.43 -12.45
CA GLN A 7 -32.51 4.78 -11.33
C GLN A 7 -32.41 3.25 -11.37
N ALA A 8 -32.56 2.66 -12.56
CA ALA A 8 -32.44 1.21 -12.73
C ALA A 8 -30.99 0.72 -12.43
N ILE A 9 -29.98 1.43 -12.91
CA ILE A 9 -28.55 1.11 -12.62
C ILE A 9 -28.25 1.25 -11.13
N PHE A 10 -28.75 2.29 -10.48
CA PHE A 10 -28.55 2.51 -9.05
C PHE A 10 -29.24 1.41 -8.21
N GLN A 11 -30.47 1.03 -8.54
CA GLN A 11 -31.19 -0.06 -7.87
C GLN A 11 -30.51 -1.42 -8.08
N GLN A 12 -29.96 -1.69 -9.26
CA GLN A 12 -29.23 -2.91 -9.55
C GLN A 12 -27.92 -2.99 -8.74
N GLY A 13 -27.20 -1.87 -8.61
CA GLY A 13 -26.00 -1.77 -7.76
C GLY A 13 -26.32 -2.02 -6.28
N GLN A 14 -27.42 -1.45 -5.76
CA GLN A 14 -27.84 -1.68 -4.38
C GLN A 14 -28.23 -3.15 -4.13
N ALA A 15 -28.91 -3.79 -5.08
CA ALA A 15 -29.27 -5.20 -4.96
C ALA A 15 -28.05 -6.11 -4.95
N GLN A 16 -27.01 -5.81 -5.73
CA GLN A 16 -25.75 -6.56 -5.72
C GLN A 16 -25.01 -6.40 -4.39
N ILE A 17 -24.95 -5.18 -3.85
CA ILE A 17 -24.34 -4.91 -2.55
C ILE A 17 -25.10 -5.68 -1.46
N ALA A 18 -26.43 -5.63 -1.42
CA ALA A 18 -27.23 -6.34 -0.43
C ALA A 18 -27.05 -7.87 -0.53
N LYS A 19 -26.93 -8.40 -1.75
CA LYS A 19 -26.63 -9.83 -1.95
C LYS A 19 -25.25 -10.19 -1.38
N PHE A 20 -24.24 -9.44 -1.76
CA PHE A 20 -22.86 -9.60 -1.24
C PHE A 20 -22.84 -9.58 0.30
N GLU A 21 -23.50 -8.60 0.90
CA GLU A 21 -23.60 -8.48 2.35
C GLU A 21 -24.25 -9.70 3.01
N ASN A 22 -25.32 -10.24 2.42
CA ASN A 22 -25.97 -11.45 2.91
C ASN A 22 -25.09 -12.70 2.75
N ASP A 23 -24.32 -12.79 1.67
CA ASP A 23 -23.41 -13.91 1.44
C ASP A 23 -22.23 -13.89 2.44
N VAL A 24 -21.70 -12.70 2.78
CA VAL A 24 -20.69 -12.55 3.84
C VAL A 24 -21.26 -12.97 5.20
N ASP A 25 -22.44 -12.49 5.57
CA ASP A 25 -23.10 -12.86 6.83
C ASP A 25 -23.37 -14.37 6.90
N ALA A 26 -23.80 -14.97 5.79
CA ALA A 26 -24.02 -16.41 5.72
C ALA A 26 -22.73 -17.22 5.90
N PHE A 27 -21.61 -16.75 5.33
CA PHE A 27 -20.30 -17.36 5.51
C PHE A 27 -19.84 -17.28 6.95
N LEU A 28 -19.91 -16.09 7.57
CA LEU A 28 -19.50 -15.86 8.94
C LEU A 28 -20.32 -16.73 9.94
N ASN A 29 -21.64 -16.73 9.78
CA ASN A 29 -22.53 -17.52 10.63
C ASN A 29 -22.30 -19.04 10.50
N ARG A 30 -22.05 -19.54 9.26
CA ARG A 30 -21.74 -20.96 9.00
C ARG A 30 -20.45 -21.38 9.68
N ASN A 31 -19.46 -20.50 9.72
CA ASN A 31 -18.17 -20.76 10.34
C ASN A 31 -18.15 -20.37 11.83
N ASN A 32 -19.30 -20.08 12.41
CA ASN A 32 -19.50 -19.76 13.83
C ASN A 32 -18.86 -18.43 14.31
N TYR A 33 -18.56 -17.49 13.38
CA TYR A 33 -18.12 -16.14 13.71
C TYR A 33 -19.32 -15.24 13.96
N LYS A 34 -19.83 -15.25 15.18
CA LYS A 34 -21.09 -14.57 15.56
C LYS A 34 -20.90 -13.11 15.94
N MET A 35 -19.68 -12.72 16.31
CA MET A 35 -19.35 -11.34 16.69
C MET A 35 -18.87 -10.56 15.47
N HIS A 36 -19.82 -10.09 14.69
CA HIS A 36 -19.53 -9.22 13.55
C HIS A 36 -20.62 -8.17 13.39
N PHE A 37 -20.25 -7.02 12.87
CA PHE A 37 -21.17 -5.91 12.59
C PHE A 37 -20.68 -5.05 11.42
N ARG A 38 -21.57 -4.24 10.89
CA ARG A 38 -21.25 -3.33 9.80
C ARG A 38 -21.11 -1.90 10.27
N ASN A 39 -20.13 -1.22 9.69
CA ASN A 39 -19.96 0.21 9.83
C ASN A 39 -19.73 0.81 8.44
N ALA A 40 -20.76 1.43 7.89
CA ALA A 40 -20.82 1.91 6.49
C ALA A 40 -20.52 0.78 5.49
N SER A 41 -19.48 0.91 4.67
CA SER A 41 -19.07 -0.10 3.68
C SER A 41 -18.13 -1.18 4.25
N ARG A 42 -17.93 -1.23 5.56
CA ARG A 42 -16.97 -2.14 6.20
C ARG A 42 -17.69 -3.18 7.02
N GLN A 43 -17.21 -4.42 6.93
CA GLN A 43 -17.58 -5.49 7.86
C GLN A 43 -16.48 -5.60 8.91
N ILE A 44 -16.85 -5.49 10.19
CA ILE A 44 -15.94 -5.70 11.31
C ILE A 44 -16.24 -7.09 11.88
N ILE A 45 -15.21 -7.90 12.04
CA ILE A 45 -15.30 -9.27 12.53
C ILE A 45 -14.40 -9.35 13.76
N ILE A 46 -14.97 -9.76 14.89
CA ILE A 46 -14.22 -9.96 16.13
C ILE A 46 -13.95 -11.45 16.28
N ILE A 47 -12.68 -11.80 16.30
CA ILE A 47 -12.19 -13.17 16.42
C ILE A 47 -11.42 -13.25 17.74
N ASP A 48 -11.86 -14.14 18.63
CA ASP A 48 -11.25 -14.38 19.93
C ASP A 48 -10.46 -15.68 19.93
N ASN A 49 -9.34 -15.72 20.66
CA ASN A 49 -8.51 -16.91 20.87
C ASN A 49 -8.01 -17.61 19.60
N MET A 50 -7.66 -16.85 18.57
CA MET A 50 -7.05 -17.36 17.33
C MET A 50 -5.69 -16.69 17.09
N ASP A 51 -4.68 -17.47 16.71
CA ASP A 51 -3.39 -16.93 16.29
C ASP A 51 -3.48 -16.26 14.92
N THR A 52 -2.54 -15.35 14.63
CA THR A 52 -2.51 -14.54 13.41
C THR A 52 -2.51 -15.41 12.15
N GLU A 53 -1.78 -16.54 12.14
CA GLU A 53 -1.71 -17.44 10.97
C GLU A 53 -3.10 -18.01 10.61
N ASN A 54 -3.86 -18.45 11.62
CA ASN A 54 -5.21 -18.97 11.41
C ASN A 54 -6.20 -17.85 11.05
N VAL A 55 -6.03 -16.63 11.58
CA VAL A 55 -6.82 -15.45 11.17
C VAL A 55 -6.57 -15.10 9.70
N VAL A 56 -5.32 -15.09 9.26
CA VAL A 56 -4.94 -14.85 7.84
C VAL A 56 -5.54 -15.93 6.93
N LYS A 57 -5.47 -17.20 7.34
CA LYS A 57 -6.08 -18.29 6.59
C LYS A 57 -7.59 -18.12 6.45
N PHE A 58 -8.27 -17.80 7.54
CA PHE A 58 -9.71 -17.51 7.54
C PHE A 58 -10.05 -16.33 6.63
N ALA A 59 -9.27 -15.25 6.69
CA ALA A 59 -9.44 -14.08 5.83
C ALA A 59 -9.30 -14.44 4.34
N GLY A 60 -8.34 -15.31 4.00
CA GLY A 60 -8.18 -15.84 2.64
C GLY A 60 -9.36 -16.69 2.19
N GLU A 61 -9.90 -17.54 3.08
CA GLU A 61 -11.10 -18.36 2.79
C GLU A 61 -12.34 -17.49 2.56
N LEU A 62 -12.52 -16.43 3.37
CA LEU A 62 -13.60 -15.45 3.19
C LEU A 62 -13.46 -14.71 1.86
N ALA A 63 -12.27 -14.21 1.55
CA ALA A 63 -12.01 -13.49 0.31
C ALA A 63 -12.23 -14.38 -0.93
N GLY A 64 -11.76 -15.63 -0.88
CA GLY A 64 -11.99 -16.62 -1.93
C GLY A 64 -13.48 -16.93 -2.14
N TYR A 65 -14.22 -17.13 -1.05
CA TYR A 65 -15.66 -17.37 -1.11
C TYR A 65 -16.43 -16.22 -1.76
N VAL A 66 -16.10 -14.98 -1.38
CA VAL A 66 -16.73 -13.77 -1.95
C VAL A 66 -16.38 -13.62 -3.43
N TRP A 67 -15.12 -13.84 -3.79
CA TRP A 67 -14.70 -13.80 -5.19
C TRP A 67 -15.43 -14.84 -6.05
N GLU A 68 -15.60 -16.06 -5.55
CA GLU A 68 -16.29 -17.11 -6.29
C GLU A 68 -17.76 -16.79 -6.51
N LYS A 69 -18.44 -16.27 -5.48
CA LYS A 69 -19.87 -16.01 -5.51
C LYS A 69 -20.28 -14.70 -6.17
N ASP A 70 -19.58 -13.64 -5.82
CA ASP A 70 -20.02 -12.27 -6.11
C ASP A 70 -19.06 -11.53 -7.05
N LYS A 71 -17.86 -12.07 -7.30
CA LYS A 71 -16.78 -11.45 -8.08
C LYS A 71 -16.33 -10.11 -7.51
N PHE A 72 -16.48 -9.91 -6.20
CA PHE A 72 -15.93 -8.77 -5.49
C PHE A 72 -14.56 -9.08 -4.90
N GLU A 73 -13.64 -8.16 -5.05
CA GLU A 73 -12.36 -8.18 -4.35
C GLU A 73 -12.53 -7.56 -2.96
N LEU A 74 -12.03 -8.25 -1.94
CA LEU A 74 -12.00 -7.74 -0.57
C LEU A 74 -10.59 -7.24 -0.24
N ASN A 75 -10.54 -6.09 0.43
CA ASN A 75 -9.36 -5.68 1.17
C ASN A 75 -9.61 -5.93 2.66
N ILE A 76 -8.72 -6.66 3.30
CA ILE A 76 -8.87 -7.11 4.68
C ILE A 76 -7.68 -6.62 5.49
N GLY A 77 -7.95 -5.91 6.57
CA GLY A 77 -6.95 -5.54 7.56
C GLY A 77 -7.12 -6.36 8.82
N ILE A 78 -6.03 -6.87 9.35
CA ILE A 78 -5.97 -7.69 10.57
C ILE A 78 -5.15 -6.94 11.61
N ASP A 79 -5.65 -6.83 12.85
CA ASP A 79 -4.94 -6.27 13.98
C ASP A 79 -3.76 -7.15 14.43
N SER A 80 -2.94 -6.63 15.34
CA SER A 80 -1.89 -7.43 15.96
C SER A 80 -2.48 -8.36 17.03
N ALA A 81 -1.87 -9.53 17.21
CA ALA A 81 -2.23 -10.44 18.29
C ALA A 81 -1.90 -9.88 19.69
N GLN A 82 -1.31 -8.69 19.76
CA GLN A 82 -0.83 -8.04 20.99
C GLN A 82 -1.69 -6.83 21.42
N SER A 83 -2.79 -6.57 20.73
CA SER A 83 -3.68 -5.46 21.08
C SER A 83 -4.21 -5.61 22.51
N TYR A 84 -4.07 -4.55 23.32
CA TYR A 84 -4.44 -4.57 24.72
C TYR A 84 -5.96 -4.47 24.96
N ASP A 85 -6.67 -3.85 24.02
CA ASP A 85 -8.11 -3.69 24.10
C ASP A 85 -8.76 -3.64 22.71
N MET A 86 -10.10 -3.70 22.70
CA MET A 86 -10.88 -3.71 21.45
C MET A 86 -10.77 -2.41 20.66
N HIS A 87 -10.50 -1.28 21.31
CA HIS A 87 -10.31 0.00 20.62
C HIS A 87 -8.98 0.00 19.86
N GLU A 88 -7.93 -0.47 20.51
CA GLU A 88 -6.60 -0.60 19.88
C GLU A 88 -6.66 -1.58 18.72
N ALA A 89 -7.24 -2.77 18.91
CA ALA A 89 -7.45 -3.76 17.86
C ALA A 89 -8.20 -3.18 16.65
N TYR A 90 -9.27 -2.42 16.89
CA TYR A 90 -9.99 -1.74 15.81
C TYR A 90 -9.12 -0.71 15.06
N VAL A 91 -8.35 0.10 15.78
CA VAL A 91 -7.47 1.11 15.17
C VAL A 91 -6.39 0.44 14.32
N GLU A 92 -5.79 -0.63 14.82
CA GLU A 92 -4.79 -1.41 14.11
C GLU A 92 -5.35 -2.08 12.85
N ALA A 93 -6.46 -2.82 12.99
CA ALA A 93 -7.14 -3.45 11.84
C ALA A 93 -7.56 -2.41 10.79
N HIS A 94 -8.02 -1.22 11.23
CA HIS A 94 -8.38 -0.15 10.32
C HIS A 94 -7.17 0.40 9.55
N ARG A 95 -6.03 0.58 10.20
CA ARG A 95 -4.78 1.00 9.53
C ARG A 95 -4.32 -0.04 8.52
N ALA A 96 -4.35 -1.33 8.90
CA ALA A 96 -4.02 -2.43 8.02
C ALA A 96 -4.97 -2.50 6.81
N TRP A 97 -6.27 -2.32 7.01
CA TRP A 97 -7.26 -2.26 5.94
C TRP A 97 -7.01 -1.07 4.99
N THR A 98 -6.66 0.10 5.53
CA THR A 98 -6.32 1.28 4.71
C THR A 98 -5.12 0.97 3.81
N ALA A 99 -4.06 0.39 4.38
CA ALA A 99 -2.89 -0.03 3.62
C ALA A 99 -3.22 -1.07 2.53
N ALA A 100 -4.08 -2.06 2.85
CA ALA A 100 -4.52 -3.07 1.90
C ALA A 100 -5.28 -2.45 0.71
N SER A 101 -6.17 -1.49 1.00
CA SER A 101 -6.91 -0.75 -0.02
C SER A 101 -6.00 0.08 -0.94
N GLU A 102 -5.01 0.76 -0.38
CA GLU A 102 -4.09 1.63 -1.12
C GLU A 102 -3.12 0.84 -1.98
N LYS A 103 -2.61 -0.28 -1.46
CA LYS A 103 -1.66 -1.16 -2.17
C LYS A 103 -2.32 -2.15 -3.12
N HIS A 104 -3.66 -2.22 -3.15
CA HIS A 104 -4.41 -3.27 -3.84
C HIS A 104 -3.98 -4.68 -3.41
N GLU A 105 -3.60 -4.83 -2.15
CA GLU A 105 -3.33 -6.12 -1.52
C GLU A 105 -4.60 -6.65 -0.86
N GLN A 106 -4.80 -7.97 -0.96
CA GLN A 106 -6.03 -8.58 -0.44
C GLN A 106 -6.07 -8.59 1.09
N ILE A 107 -4.94 -8.91 1.74
CA ILE A 107 -4.84 -9.06 3.20
C ILE A 107 -3.55 -8.39 3.66
N ILE A 108 -3.65 -7.52 4.67
CA ILE A 108 -2.50 -6.96 5.38
C ILE A 108 -2.73 -7.15 6.89
N CYS A 109 -1.72 -7.65 7.59
CA CYS A 109 -1.67 -7.67 9.05
C CYS A 109 -1.00 -6.38 9.56
N TYR A 110 -1.47 -5.88 10.70
CA TYR A 110 -0.89 -4.68 11.30
C TYR A 110 0.60 -4.86 11.65
N GLU A 111 1.02 -6.06 11.99
CA GLU A 111 2.43 -6.40 12.25
C GLU A 111 3.31 -6.28 11.00
N ASP A 112 2.74 -6.40 9.80
CA ASP A 112 3.43 -6.25 8.52
C ASP A 112 3.48 -4.80 8.05
N ILE A 113 2.94 -3.87 8.85
CA ILE A 113 2.91 -2.45 8.52
C ILE A 113 4.32 -1.88 8.55
N SER A 114 4.79 -1.62 7.39
CA SER A 114 6.08 -1.06 7.09
C SER A 114 6.08 0.49 7.15
N LEU A 115 7.25 1.06 6.90
CA LEU A 115 7.44 2.52 6.82
C LEU A 115 6.46 3.19 5.82
N GLU A 116 6.01 2.45 4.79
CA GLU A 116 5.06 2.94 3.78
C GLU A 116 3.74 3.40 4.41
N LEU A 117 3.23 2.72 5.42
CA LEU A 117 2.00 3.17 6.09
C LEU A 117 2.19 4.45 6.91
N LEU A 118 3.36 4.64 7.50
CA LEU A 118 3.66 5.91 8.17
C LEU A 118 3.69 7.06 7.16
N ILE A 119 4.23 6.80 5.97
CA ILE A 119 4.34 7.77 4.89
C ILE A 119 2.97 8.11 4.30
N SER A 120 2.05 7.16 4.15
CA SER A 120 0.71 7.43 3.62
C SER A 120 -0.07 8.46 4.46
N ASN A 121 0.24 8.58 5.75
CA ASN A 121 -0.34 9.59 6.63
C ASN A 121 0.37 10.96 6.60
N VAL A 122 1.46 11.11 5.85
CA VAL A 122 2.15 12.39 5.68
C VAL A 122 1.45 13.20 4.60
N PRO A 123 1.12 14.49 4.83
CA PRO A 123 0.52 15.34 3.81
C PRO A 123 1.36 15.42 2.53
N THR A 124 0.68 15.41 1.37
CA THR A 124 1.32 15.41 0.04
C THR A 124 2.29 16.60 -0.13
N GLU A 125 1.95 17.76 0.41
CA GLU A 125 2.81 18.96 0.36
C GLU A 125 4.16 18.70 1.03
N ILE A 126 4.16 18.04 2.19
CA ILE A 126 5.38 17.70 2.93
C ILE A 126 6.20 16.63 2.17
N LYS A 127 5.53 15.65 1.57
CA LYS A 127 6.17 14.66 0.71
C LYS A 127 6.90 15.32 -0.46
N LEU A 128 6.24 16.24 -1.14
CA LEU A 128 6.81 16.98 -2.29
C LEU A 128 7.97 17.87 -1.87
N GLU A 129 7.84 18.58 -0.74
CA GLU A 129 8.95 19.39 -0.19
C GLU A 129 10.17 18.51 0.11
N TYR A 130 9.95 17.33 0.68
CA TYR A 130 11.02 16.37 0.93
C TYR A 130 11.71 15.90 -0.35
N LEU A 131 10.95 15.53 -1.38
CA LEU A 131 11.50 15.11 -2.65
C LEU A 131 12.33 16.21 -3.33
N LYS A 132 11.83 17.46 -3.32
CA LYS A 132 12.57 18.62 -3.83
C LYS A 132 13.88 18.85 -3.08
N LYS A 133 13.90 18.64 -1.76
CA LYS A 133 15.12 18.73 -0.96
C LYS A 133 16.13 17.64 -1.30
N VAL A 134 15.68 16.39 -1.55
CA VAL A 134 16.55 15.27 -1.86
C VAL A 134 17.07 15.36 -3.29
N PHE A 135 16.18 15.52 -4.27
CA PHE A 135 16.52 15.50 -5.69
C PHE A 135 16.91 16.85 -6.27
N LYS A 136 16.75 17.94 -5.48
CA LYS A 136 17.17 19.31 -5.86
C LYS A 136 16.61 19.70 -7.25
N ASP A 137 17.52 20.04 -8.16
CA ASP A 137 17.19 20.55 -9.50
C ASP A 137 17.11 19.44 -10.57
N MET A 138 16.97 18.17 -10.18
CA MET A 138 16.79 17.09 -11.13
C MET A 138 15.49 17.28 -11.91
N ASP A 139 15.53 17.01 -13.20
CA ASP A 139 14.30 16.91 -13.97
C ASP A 139 13.53 15.63 -13.62
N TYR A 140 12.27 15.56 -14.08
CA TYR A 140 11.39 14.44 -13.77
C TYR A 140 11.94 13.09 -14.28
N ASN A 141 12.53 13.06 -15.48
CA ASN A 141 13.07 11.82 -16.06
C ASN A 141 14.26 11.31 -15.24
N ASP A 142 15.15 12.23 -14.84
CA ASP A 142 16.27 11.91 -13.96
C ASP A 142 15.78 11.39 -12.59
N VAL A 143 14.72 11.97 -12.02
CA VAL A 143 14.11 11.47 -10.77
C VAL A 143 13.59 10.04 -10.99
N CYS A 144 12.82 9.77 -12.04
CA CYS A 144 12.29 8.44 -12.32
C CYS A 144 13.40 7.39 -12.52
N GLU A 145 14.46 7.72 -13.25
CA GLU A 145 15.60 6.82 -13.43
C GLU A 145 16.31 6.52 -12.10
N ASN A 146 16.48 7.53 -11.25
CA ASN A 146 17.11 7.34 -9.95
C ASN A 146 16.20 6.56 -8.97
N ILE A 147 14.88 6.75 -9.03
CA ILE A 147 13.94 5.93 -8.26
C ILE A 147 13.98 4.47 -8.69
N ALA A 148 14.00 4.18 -9.99
CA ALA A 148 14.16 2.81 -10.49
C ALA A 148 15.47 2.16 -10.02
N LEU A 149 16.57 2.94 -10.00
CA LEU A 149 17.85 2.51 -9.46
C LEU A 149 17.77 2.20 -7.97
N LEU A 150 17.18 3.11 -7.18
CA LEU A 150 17.02 2.94 -5.73
C LEU A 150 16.14 1.72 -5.42
N LYS A 151 15.01 1.55 -6.11
CA LYS A 151 14.13 0.38 -6.01
C LYS A 151 14.90 -0.92 -6.24
N ALA A 152 15.66 -1.00 -7.33
CA ALA A 152 16.46 -2.18 -7.64
C ALA A 152 17.54 -2.46 -6.58
N TYR A 153 18.19 -1.41 -6.07
CA TYR A 153 19.23 -1.52 -5.06
C TYR A 153 18.68 -2.02 -3.71
N PHE A 154 17.58 -1.45 -3.25
CA PHE A 154 16.97 -1.84 -1.97
C PHE A 154 16.34 -3.25 -2.05
N ASN A 155 15.65 -3.59 -3.14
CA ASN A 155 15.11 -4.93 -3.35
C ASN A 155 16.22 -6.01 -3.45
N ALA A 156 17.40 -5.62 -3.93
CA ALA A 156 18.59 -6.48 -3.93
C ALA A 156 19.33 -6.50 -2.60
N GLN A 157 18.77 -5.91 -1.53
CA GLN A 157 19.40 -5.81 -0.20
C GLN A 157 20.81 -5.22 -0.24
N GLY A 158 21.03 -4.22 -1.08
CA GLY A 158 22.32 -3.55 -1.25
C GLY A 158 23.33 -4.29 -2.15
N SER A 159 22.97 -5.44 -2.72
CA SER A 159 23.83 -6.18 -3.63
C SER A 159 23.92 -5.50 -4.99
N ILE A 160 25.07 -4.89 -5.30
CA ILE A 160 25.31 -4.22 -6.58
C ILE A 160 25.11 -5.18 -7.78
N GLN A 161 25.58 -6.43 -7.65
CA GLN A 161 25.44 -7.40 -8.74
C GLN A 161 23.96 -7.71 -9.01
N LYS A 162 23.21 -8.09 -7.97
CA LYS A 162 21.77 -8.40 -8.11
C LYS A 162 20.97 -7.19 -8.60
N ALA A 163 21.27 -6.00 -8.10
CA ALA A 163 20.58 -4.78 -8.53
C ALA A 163 20.87 -4.46 -10.01
N ALA A 164 22.11 -4.66 -10.48
CA ALA A 164 22.47 -4.48 -11.87
C ALA A 164 21.78 -5.51 -12.78
N ASP A 165 21.72 -6.77 -12.34
CA ASP A 165 21.02 -7.84 -13.07
C ASP A 165 19.50 -7.52 -13.18
N ASN A 166 18.88 -7.04 -12.12
CA ASN A 166 17.46 -6.62 -12.11
C ASN A 166 17.17 -5.45 -13.06
N LEU A 167 18.15 -4.58 -13.28
CA LEU A 167 18.05 -3.44 -14.22
C LEU A 167 18.55 -3.77 -15.64
N TYR A 168 19.01 -5.01 -15.87
CA TYR A 168 19.59 -5.44 -17.13
C TYR A 168 20.78 -4.57 -17.58
N ILE A 169 21.63 -4.12 -16.64
CA ILE A 169 22.82 -3.32 -16.90
C ILE A 169 24.07 -3.97 -16.30
N HIS A 170 25.24 -3.55 -16.77
CA HIS A 170 26.50 -4.02 -16.16
C HIS A 170 26.72 -3.39 -14.77
N LYS A 171 27.29 -4.14 -13.83
CA LYS A 171 27.58 -3.66 -12.47
C LYS A 171 28.36 -2.35 -12.41
N ASN A 172 29.29 -2.13 -13.33
CA ASN A 172 30.08 -0.89 -13.37
C ASN A 172 29.19 0.32 -13.76
N THR A 173 28.18 0.09 -14.63
CA THR A 173 27.21 1.11 -15.00
C THR A 173 26.36 1.49 -13.78
N LEU A 174 25.92 0.50 -13.00
CA LEU A 174 25.18 0.76 -11.77
C LEU A 174 26.03 1.54 -10.76
N GLN A 175 27.28 1.13 -10.54
CA GLN A 175 28.20 1.85 -9.65
C GLN A 175 28.42 3.30 -10.08
N TYR A 176 28.59 3.53 -11.36
CA TYR A 176 28.69 4.88 -11.92
C TYR A 176 27.42 5.70 -11.63
N ARG A 177 26.22 5.14 -11.90
CA ARG A 177 24.94 5.80 -11.63
C ARG A 177 24.76 6.13 -10.14
N ILE A 178 25.10 5.20 -9.24
CA ILE A 178 25.08 5.44 -7.78
C ILE A 178 26.02 6.59 -7.40
N SER A 179 27.22 6.65 -7.98
CA SER A 179 28.16 7.73 -7.73
C SER A 179 27.65 9.08 -8.23
N LYS A 180 27.02 9.10 -9.42
CA LYS A 180 26.38 10.30 -9.96
C LYS A 180 25.21 10.77 -9.07
N LEU A 181 24.37 9.86 -8.62
CA LEU A 181 23.28 10.17 -7.65
C LEU A 181 23.84 10.81 -6.39
N LYS A 182 24.93 10.25 -5.83
CA LYS A 182 25.61 10.82 -4.66
C LYS A 182 26.14 12.23 -4.91
N GLU A 183 26.74 12.50 -6.08
CA GLU A 183 27.25 13.83 -6.43
C GLU A 183 26.13 14.88 -6.45
N ILE A 184 24.95 14.52 -6.96
CA ILE A 184 23.83 15.45 -7.10
C ILE A 184 23.10 15.63 -5.75
N THR A 185 22.77 14.52 -5.07
CA THR A 185 21.99 14.56 -3.82
C THR A 185 22.84 14.90 -2.59
N GLY A 186 24.13 14.57 -2.61
CA GLY A 186 25.01 14.56 -1.46
C GLY A 186 24.85 13.34 -0.57
N LEU A 187 24.01 12.36 -0.95
CA LEU A 187 23.68 11.17 -0.16
C LEU A 187 24.21 9.91 -0.85
N ASP A 188 24.88 9.06 -0.07
CA ASP A 188 25.40 7.78 -0.56
C ASP A 188 24.51 6.62 -0.07
N VAL A 189 23.80 5.97 -0.99
CA VAL A 189 22.89 4.85 -0.69
C VAL A 189 23.58 3.67 0.00
N ARG A 190 24.91 3.58 -0.09
CA ARG A 190 25.73 2.52 0.53
C ARG A 190 26.07 2.82 1.99
N LYS A 191 25.85 4.05 2.47
CA LYS A 191 26.14 4.44 3.85
C LYS A 191 24.90 4.31 4.73
N PRO A 192 24.95 3.55 5.83
CA PRO A 192 23.80 3.35 6.72
C PRO A 192 23.18 4.64 7.27
N THR A 193 23.96 5.70 7.43
CA THR A 193 23.50 7.00 7.94
C THR A 193 22.83 7.88 6.88
N GLU A 194 23.09 7.63 5.60
CA GLU A 194 22.58 8.42 4.46
C GLU A 194 21.51 7.66 3.67
N SER A 195 21.62 6.33 3.60
CA SER A 195 20.72 5.43 2.90
C SER A 195 19.22 5.60 3.28
N PRO A 196 18.85 5.76 4.56
CA PRO A 196 17.45 5.93 4.94
C PRO A 196 16.76 7.13 4.28
N ALA A 197 17.48 8.23 4.05
CA ALA A 197 16.92 9.38 3.37
C ALA A 197 16.58 9.09 1.88
N LEU A 198 17.42 8.32 1.20
CA LEU A 198 17.15 7.89 -0.17
C LEU A 198 16.05 6.81 -0.23
N TYR A 199 15.99 5.93 0.77
CA TYR A 199 14.91 4.95 0.89
C TYR A 199 13.56 5.63 1.09
N LEU A 200 13.49 6.63 1.97
CA LEU A 200 12.29 7.42 2.19
C LEU A 200 11.85 8.16 0.90
N ALA A 201 12.79 8.76 0.17
CA ALA A 201 12.49 9.40 -1.10
C ALA A 201 11.94 8.41 -2.15
N TYR A 202 12.47 7.20 -2.18
CA TYR A 202 11.95 6.12 -3.03
C TYR A 202 10.50 5.76 -2.67
N ILE A 203 10.21 5.48 -1.39
CA ILE A 203 8.85 5.10 -0.95
C ILE A 203 7.85 6.21 -1.25
N ILE A 204 8.17 7.45 -0.92
CA ILE A 204 7.30 8.62 -1.20
C ILE A 204 7.00 8.73 -2.69
N THR A 205 8.01 8.55 -3.55
CA THR A 205 7.81 8.66 -5.00
C THR A 205 6.96 7.50 -5.53
N ASP A 206 7.22 6.27 -5.06
CA ASP A 206 6.46 5.07 -5.47
C ASP A 206 4.97 5.22 -5.09
N GLU A 207 4.68 5.72 -3.90
CA GLU A 207 3.32 6.01 -3.42
C GLU A 207 2.64 7.07 -4.30
N LEU A 208 3.28 8.23 -4.53
CA LEU A 208 2.69 9.32 -5.32
C LEU A 208 2.43 8.91 -6.77
N ILE A 209 3.26 8.04 -7.36
CA ILE A 209 3.04 7.47 -8.69
C ILE A 209 1.80 6.55 -8.67
N ASN A 210 1.67 5.70 -7.66
CA ASN A 210 0.54 4.77 -7.54
C ASN A 210 -0.78 5.50 -7.32
N GLU A 211 -0.79 6.63 -6.62
CA GLU A 211 -1.94 7.50 -6.43
C GLU A 211 -2.29 8.35 -7.66
N LYS A 212 -1.59 8.16 -8.78
CA LYS A 212 -1.78 8.89 -10.05
C LYS A 212 -1.57 10.39 -9.95
N TYR A 213 -0.75 10.84 -9.03
CA TYR A 213 -0.33 12.23 -9.02
C TYR A 213 0.53 12.54 -10.27
N ASP A 214 0.26 13.68 -10.89
CA ASP A 214 1.10 14.20 -11.96
C ASP A 214 2.39 14.80 -11.38
N LEU A 215 3.33 13.93 -11.02
CA LEU A 215 4.62 14.31 -10.43
C LEU A 215 5.40 15.36 -11.26
N PRO A 216 5.42 15.30 -12.62
CA PRO A 216 6.02 16.35 -13.43
C PRO A 216 5.45 17.73 -13.12
N LEU A 217 4.12 17.82 -13.02
CA LEU A 217 3.42 19.08 -12.73
C LEU A 217 3.70 19.57 -11.31
N LEU A 218 3.78 18.65 -10.34
CA LEU A 218 3.97 18.95 -8.92
C LEU A 218 5.42 19.31 -8.57
N LEU A 219 6.41 18.71 -9.23
CA LEU A 219 7.82 19.03 -8.99
C LEU A 219 8.26 20.34 -9.65
N HIS A 220 7.59 20.77 -10.74
CA HIS A 220 7.93 22.00 -11.47
C HIS A 220 7.09 23.22 -11.09
N ASN A 221 5.93 23.08 -10.44
CA ASN A 221 5.00 24.18 -10.15
C ASN A 221 5.28 24.93 -8.84
N THR A 222 6.54 25.27 -8.55
CA THR A 222 6.85 26.28 -7.51
C THR A 222 8.00 27.16 -8.00
N LYS A 223 7.64 28.17 -8.80
CA LYS A 223 8.38 29.43 -8.88
C LYS A 223 7.64 30.48 -8.09
#